data_4ea0e1225c7cbaa4ab6c2f8b6ac56355
#
_entry.id   4ea0e1225c7cbaa4ab6c2f8b6ac56355
#
_cell.length_a   1.000
_cell.length_b   1.000
_cell.length_c   1.000
_cell.angle_alpha   90.00
_cell.angle_beta   90.00
_cell.angle_gamma   90.00
#
_symmetry.space_group_name_H-M   'P 1'
#
loop_
_entity.id
_entity.type
_entity.pdbx_description
1 polymer ?
#
loop_
_entity_poly.entity_id
_entity_poly.type
_entity_poly.pdbx_seq_one_letter_code
_entity_poly.pdbx_strand_id
1 'polypeptide(L)'
;MNCFGKSACLALALAGIVGAAAGDEDQAQAGRQVFDQRCRTCHGGTARADLPLGPSLAGIVGRRAGTGASGIHSRPVMDSGIVWDRASLRRFLSNPQREIPGTLMAGSATNRAELESVLDYLETLH
;
A
#
# COMPACT_ATOMS: atom_id res chain seq x y z
N MET A 1 -7.99 59.38 42.39
CA MET A 1 -7.65 59.89 41.04
C MET A 1 -6.87 58.82 40.31
N ASN A 2 -7.53 58.22 39.39
CA ASN A 2 -7.15 57.60 38.15
C ASN A 2 -5.72 57.10 37.93
N CYS A 3 -5.58 55.79 37.82
CA CYS A 3 -4.61 55.17 36.94
C CYS A 3 -5.24 53.94 36.27
N PHE A 4 -5.66 54.16 35.05
CA PHE A 4 -6.06 53.12 34.10
C PHE A 4 -4.79 52.43 33.58
N GLY A 5 -4.58 51.18 33.99
CA GLY A 5 -3.57 50.30 33.41
C GLY A 5 -4.23 49.31 32.49
N LYS A 6 -4.15 49.52 31.18
CA LYS A 6 -4.57 48.57 30.16
C LYS A 6 -3.52 47.46 30.03
N SER A 7 -3.76 46.31 30.64
CA SER A 7 -2.98 45.11 30.35
C SER A 7 -3.54 44.45 29.08
N ALA A 8 -2.80 44.58 28.00
CA ALA A 8 -3.04 43.86 26.77
C ALA A 8 -2.56 42.41 26.94
N CYS A 9 -3.48 41.47 27.09
CA CYS A 9 -3.16 40.06 27.00
C CYS A 9 -2.90 39.70 25.54
N LEU A 10 -1.64 39.47 25.21
CA LEU A 10 -1.21 38.95 23.93
C LEU A 10 -1.47 37.44 23.94
N ALA A 11 -2.59 37.02 23.38
CA ALA A 11 -2.88 35.61 23.16
C ALA A 11 -2.03 35.11 21.98
N LEU A 12 -0.95 34.38 22.26
CA LEU A 12 -0.26 33.61 21.24
C LEU A 12 -1.16 32.44 20.82
N ALA A 13 -1.76 32.56 19.65
CA ALA A 13 -2.39 31.45 18.99
C ALA A 13 -1.30 30.50 18.44
N LEU A 14 -1.03 29.42 19.15
CA LEU A 14 -0.31 28.27 18.63
C LEU A 14 -1.21 27.59 17.60
N ALA A 15 -1.07 27.98 16.33
CA ALA A 15 -1.64 27.23 15.22
C ALA A 15 -0.86 25.91 15.11
N GLY A 16 -1.43 24.85 15.67
CA GLY A 16 -0.90 23.49 15.56
C GLY A 16 -0.92 23.06 14.11
N ILE A 17 0.24 22.76 13.55
CA ILE A 17 0.38 22.06 12.28
C ILE A 17 0.01 20.58 12.53
N VAL A 18 -1.25 20.26 12.40
CA VAL A 18 -1.76 18.88 12.40
C VAL A 18 -2.48 18.68 11.08
N GLY A 19 -1.76 18.36 10.03
CA GLY A 19 -2.38 18.26 8.72
C GLY A 19 -1.82 17.23 7.74
N ALA A 20 -0.68 16.58 8.05
CA ALA A 20 -0.05 15.68 7.09
C ALA A 20 -0.29 14.18 7.37
N ALA A 21 -0.53 13.79 8.62
CA ALA A 21 -0.65 12.37 8.97
C ALA A 21 -2.04 11.77 8.67
N ALA A 22 -3.10 12.57 8.71
CA ALA A 22 -4.46 12.07 8.46
C ALA A 22 -4.70 11.66 7.00
N GLY A 23 -3.99 12.27 6.05
CA GLY A 23 -4.13 11.94 4.63
C GLY A 23 -3.55 10.58 4.24
N ASP A 24 -2.45 10.20 4.83
CA ASP A 24 -1.77 8.93 4.51
C ASP A 24 -2.52 7.72 5.11
N GLU A 25 -3.07 7.86 6.31
CA GLU A 25 -3.89 6.82 6.92
C GLU A 25 -5.20 6.59 6.16
N ASP A 26 -5.85 7.65 5.71
CA ASP A 26 -7.06 7.56 4.90
C ASP A 26 -6.79 6.89 3.54
N GLN A 27 -5.65 7.16 2.92
CA GLN A 27 -5.24 6.53 1.67
C GLN A 27 -4.93 5.04 1.86
N ALA A 28 -4.21 4.67 2.91
CA ALA A 28 -3.93 3.27 3.22
C ALA A 28 -5.22 2.50 3.57
N GLN A 29 -6.19 3.14 4.25
CA GLN A 29 -7.49 2.55 4.53
C GLN A 29 -8.31 2.33 3.25
N ALA A 30 -8.31 3.28 2.33
CA ALA A 30 -8.92 3.11 1.01
C ALA A 30 -8.23 1.97 0.24
N GLY A 31 -6.91 1.90 0.30
CA GLY A 31 -6.11 0.82 -0.29
C GLY A 31 -6.43 -0.55 0.28
N ARG A 32 -6.69 -0.64 1.58
CA ARG A 32 -7.15 -1.87 2.22
C ARG A 32 -8.48 -2.34 1.64
N GLN A 33 -9.42 -1.44 1.38
CA GLN A 33 -10.69 -1.80 0.77
C GLN A 33 -10.49 -2.35 -0.65
N VAL A 34 -9.63 -1.73 -1.45
CA VAL A 34 -9.27 -2.24 -2.78
C VAL A 34 -8.63 -3.62 -2.68
N PHE A 35 -7.70 -3.80 -1.75
CA PHE A 35 -7.07 -5.09 -1.49
C PHE A 35 -8.08 -6.17 -1.13
N ASP A 36 -8.99 -5.90 -0.20
CA ASP A 36 -10.01 -6.84 0.24
C ASP A 36 -10.95 -7.27 -0.90
N GLN A 37 -11.27 -6.36 -1.81
CA GLN A 37 -12.16 -6.61 -2.94
C GLN A 37 -11.49 -7.33 -4.11
N ARG A 38 -10.21 -7.07 -4.39
CA ARG A 38 -9.54 -7.47 -5.62
C ARG A 38 -8.36 -8.42 -5.44
N CYS A 39 -7.67 -8.32 -4.32
CA CYS A 39 -6.41 -9.04 -4.11
C CYS A 39 -6.56 -10.21 -3.15
N ARG A 40 -7.40 -10.05 -2.14
CA ARG A 40 -7.54 -10.98 -1.02
C ARG A 40 -7.94 -12.38 -1.43
N THR A 41 -8.74 -12.54 -2.47
CA THR A 41 -9.17 -13.86 -2.94
C THR A 41 -7.99 -14.75 -3.29
N CYS A 42 -6.93 -14.17 -3.85
CA CYS A 42 -5.71 -14.88 -4.22
C CYS A 42 -4.59 -14.69 -3.21
N HIS A 43 -4.47 -13.49 -2.63
CA HIS A 43 -3.41 -13.09 -1.71
C HIS A 43 -3.87 -12.99 -0.26
N GLY A 44 -4.96 -13.62 0.09
CA GLY A 44 -5.53 -13.60 1.43
C GLY A 44 -4.60 -14.24 2.45
N GLY A 45 -3.74 -13.44 3.00
CA GLY A 45 -2.71 -13.81 3.94
C GLY A 45 -3.19 -14.15 5.34
N THR A 46 -4.34 -14.78 5.52
CA THR A 46 -4.74 -15.33 6.80
C THR A 46 -5.28 -16.72 6.61
N ALA A 47 -4.53 -17.69 7.09
CA ALA A 47 -4.97 -18.90 7.81
C ALA A 47 -6.12 -19.76 7.24
N ARG A 48 -6.66 -19.50 6.08
CA ARG A 48 -7.25 -20.55 5.28
C ARG A 48 -6.15 -21.13 4.42
N ALA A 49 -5.33 -21.88 5.14
CA ALA A 49 -4.10 -22.48 4.68
C ALA A 49 -4.29 -23.55 3.60
N ASP A 50 -5.50 -23.66 3.08
CA ASP A 50 -5.76 -24.83 2.26
C ASP A 50 -5.33 -24.62 0.82
N LEU A 51 -5.10 -23.40 0.35
CA LEU A 51 -4.33 -23.08 -0.88
C LEU A 51 -4.44 -21.58 -1.22
N PRO A 52 -3.56 -20.70 -0.73
CA PRO A 52 -3.46 -19.38 -1.31
C PRO A 52 -2.98 -19.54 -2.75
N LEU A 53 -3.78 -19.10 -3.71
CA LEU A 53 -3.40 -19.11 -5.12
C LEU A 53 -2.21 -18.20 -5.40
N GLY A 54 -2.04 -17.15 -4.59
CA GLY A 54 -0.93 -16.21 -4.66
C GLY A 54 -0.10 -16.16 -3.38
N PRO A 55 1.11 -15.62 -3.44
CA PRO A 55 1.97 -15.48 -2.27
C PRO A 55 1.43 -14.46 -1.27
N SER A 56 1.81 -14.61 0.00
CA SER A 56 1.59 -13.58 1.00
C SER A 56 2.29 -12.29 0.60
N LEU A 57 1.59 -11.16 0.78
CA LEU A 57 2.12 -9.84 0.50
C LEU A 57 2.69 -9.11 1.73
N ALA A 58 2.72 -9.78 2.90
CA ALA A 58 3.38 -9.22 4.06
C ALA A 58 4.87 -8.97 3.75
N GLY A 59 5.35 -7.75 4.01
CA GLY A 59 6.71 -7.34 3.72
C GLY A 59 7.08 -7.37 2.24
N ILE A 60 6.11 -7.12 1.34
CA ILE A 60 6.36 -7.17 -0.10
C ILE A 60 7.35 -6.10 -0.57
N VAL A 61 7.29 -4.91 0.01
CA VAL A 61 8.22 -3.83 -0.34
C VAL A 61 9.63 -4.17 0.15
N GLY A 62 10.61 -4.11 -0.75
CA GLY A 62 11.99 -4.51 -0.49
C GLY A 62 12.27 -5.99 -0.69
N ARG A 63 11.26 -6.82 -0.95
CA ARG A 63 11.41 -8.25 -1.18
C ARG A 63 11.69 -8.56 -2.64
N ARG A 64 12.58 -9.53 -2.87
CA ARG A 64 12.82 -10.06 -4.22
C ARG A 64 11.58 -10.83 -4.71
N ALA A 65 11.21 -10.62 -5.95
CA ALA A 65 10.11 -11.32 -6.58
C ALA A 65 10.32 -12.84 -6.55
N GLY A 66 9.25 -13.57 -6.24
CA GLY A 66 9.30 -15.03 -6.18
C GLY A 66 9.93 -15.61 -4.92
N THR A 67 10.19 -14.84 -3.86
CA THR A 67 10.85 -15.32 -2.63
C THR A 67 9.93 -15.35 -1.40
N GLY A 68 8.64 -15.15 -1.55
CA GLY A 68 7.70 -15.25 -0.43
C GLY A 68 7.57 -16.67 0.13
N ALA A 69 7.33 -16.79 1.42
CA ALA A 69 7.31 -18.07 2.14
C ALA A 69 6.07 -18.93 1.85
N SER A 70 5.02 -18.37 1.29
CA SER A 70 3.74 -19.06 1.06
C SER A 70 3.15 -18.70 -0.30
N GLY A 71 2.27 -19.57 -0.79
CA GLY A 71 1.59 -19.38 -2.05
C GLY A 71 2.37 -19.84 -3.26
N ILE A 72 1.73 -19.71 -4.41
CA ILE A 72 2.29 -20.12 -5.68
C ILE A 72 3.01 -18.93 -6.32
N HIS A 73 4.27 -19.12 -6.67
CA HIS A 73 5.05 -18.20 -7.47
C HIS A 73 5.17 -18.73 -8.90
N SER A 74 4.78 -17.93 -9.88
CA SER A 74 4.99 -18.31 -11.28
C SER A 74 6.47 -18.20 -11.67
N ARG A 75 6.92 -19.08 -12.55
CA ARG A 75 8.30 -19.12 -13.00
C ARG A 75 8.79 -17.77 -13.53
N PRO A 76 8.03 -17.06 -14.39
CA PRO A 76 8.45 -15.75 -14.87
C PRO A 76 8.67 -14.72 -13.75
N VAL A 77 7.88 -14.77 -12.68
CA VAL A 77 8.06 -13.88 -11.52
C VAL A 77 9.35 -14.23 -10.78
N MET A 78 9.61 -15.51 -10.55
CA MET A 78 10.86 -15.96 -9.89
C MET A 78 12.11 -15.56 -10.68
N ASP A 79 12.05 -15.67 -12.00
CA ASP A 79 13.16 -15.40 -12.91
C ASP A 79 13.31 -13.91 -13.25
N SER A 80 12.35 -13.05 -12.87
CA SER A 80 12.35 -11.63 -13.23
C SER A 80 13.49 -10.82 -12.62
N GLY A 81 14.02 -11.26 -11.48
CA GLY A 81 15.06 -10.54 -10.75
C GLY A 81 14.61 -9.23 -10.09
N ILE A 82 13.33 -8.90 -10.16
CA ILE A 82 12.76 -7.67 -9.60
C ILE A 82 12.88 -7.70 -8.07
N VAL A 83 13.31 -6.58 -7.50
CA VAL A 83 13.09 -6.26 -6.09
C VAL A 83 11.90 -5.30 -6.05
N TRP A 84 10.87 -5.69 -5.31
CA TRP A 84 9.65 -4.90 -5.26
C TRP A 84 9.86 -3.59 -4.52
N ASP A 85 9.61 -2.51 -5.23
CA ASP A 85 9.45 -1.16 -4.70
C ASP A 85 8.13 -0.57 -5.21
N ARG A 86 7.79 0.62 -4.74
CA ARG A 86 6.55 1.28 -5.19
C ARG A 86 6.48 1.44 -6.71
N ALA A 87 7.59 1.72 -7.37
CA ALA A 87 7.61 1.94 -8.81
C ALA A 87 7.40 0.64 -9.60
N SER A 88 8.09 -0.44 -9.22
CA SER A 88 7.92 -1.76 -9.85
C SER A 88 6.56 -2.36 -9.54
N LEU A 89 6.04 -2.21 -8.32
CA LEU A 89 4.68 -2.61 -7.96
C LEU A 89 3.65 -1.84 -8.79
N ARG A 90 3.82 -0.53 -8.98
CA ARG A 90 2.92 0.28 -9.82
C ARG A 90 2.88 -0.24 -11.25
N ARG A 91 4.01 -0.52 -11.87
CA ARG A 91 4.06 -1.07 -13.23
C ARG A 91 3.40 -2.43 -13.31
N PHE A 92 3.73 -3.31 -12.37
CA PHE A 92 3.18 -4.66 -12.33
C PHE A 92 1.66 -4.68 -12.09
N LEU A 93 1.17 -3.92 -11.13
CA LEU A 93 -0.27 -3.84 -10.83
C LEU A 93 -1.07 -3.11 -11.92
N SER A 94 -0.43 -2.25 -12.70
CA SER A 94 -1.07 -1.62 -13.86
C SER A 94 -1.32 -2.60 -15.00
N ASN A 95 -0.36 -3.48 -15.27
CA ASN A 95 -0.48 -4.53 -16.28
C ASN A 95 0.53 -5.66 -16.00
N PRO A 96 0.14 -6.69 -15.24
CA PRO A 96 1.03 -7.78 -14.88
C PRO A 96 1.65 -8.49 -16.08
N GLN A 97 0.88 -8.76 -17.12
CA GLN A 97 1.36 -9.48 -18.31
C GLN A 97 2.34 -8.66 -19.15
N ARG A 98 2.24 -7.35 -19.11
CA ARG A 98 3.19 -6.46 -19.78
C ARG A 98 4.51 -6.35 -19.02
N GLU A 99 4.43 -6.26 -17.70
CA GLU A 99 5.64 -6.11 -16.85
C GLU A 99 6.39 -7.43 -16.73
N ILE A 100 5.68 -8.55 -16.54
CA ILE A 100 6.25 -9.89 -16.46
C ILE A 100 5.41 -10.83 -17.34
N PRO A 101 5.75 -10.98 -18.62
CA PRO A 101 5.03 -11.88 -19.51
C PRO A 101 5.01 -13.31 -18.99
N GLY A 102 3.84 -13.95 -19.02
CA GLY A 102 3.65 -15.32 -18.54
C GLY A 102 3.42 -15.43 -17.03
N THR A 103 3.33 -14.32 -16.29
CA THR A 103 2.89 -14.34 -14.89
C THR A 103 1.49 -14.96 -14.77
N LEU A 104 1.24 -15.70 -13.70
CA LEU A 104 -0.08 -16.24 -13.40
C LEU A 104 -1.03 -15.22 -12.81
N MET A 105 -0.53 -14.05 -12.40
CA MET A 105 -1.36 -12.98 -11.87
C MET A 105 -2.17 -12.34 -13.00
N ALA A 106 -3.50 -12.48 -12.92
CA ALA A 106 -4.44 -11.93 -13.89
C ALA A 106 -5.11 -10.64 -13.43
N GLY A 107 -5.09 -10.35 -12.12
CA GLY A 107 -5.72 -9.17 -11.55
C GLY A 107 -4.86 -7.92 -11.68
N SER A 108 -5.52 -6.78 -11.81
CA SER A 108 -4.88 -5.46 -11.82
C SER A 108 -5.78 -4.43 -11.14
N ALA A 109 -5.24 -3.29 -10.78
CA ALA A 109 -6.05 -2.15 -10.39
C ALA A 109 -6.81 -1.63 -11.62
N THR A 110 -8.06 -1.21 -11.42
CA THR A 110 -8.92 -0.78 -12.55
C THR A 110 -8.70 0.66 -12.94
N ASN A 111 -8.25 1.48 -12.02
CA ASN A 111 -8.00 2.89 -12.27
C ASN A 111 -6.81 3.39 -11.42
N ARG A 112 -6.35 4.59 -11.73
CA ARG A 112 -5.19 5.17 -11.09
C ARG A 112 -5.38 5.41 -9.59
N ALA A 113 -6.56 5.83 -9.17
CA ALA A 113 -6.83 6.11 -7.76
C ALA A 113 -6.77 4.83 -6.91
N GLU A 114 -7.40 3.76 -7.38
CA GLU A 114 -7.29 2.44 -6.75
C GLU A 114 -5.85 1.93 -6.70
N LEU A 115 -5.10 2.14 -7.79
CA LEU A 115 -3.70 1.73 -7.87
C LEU A 115 -2.85 2.44 -6.81
N GLU A 116 -2.94 3.76 -6.69
CA GLU A 116 -2.16 4.49 -5.69
C GLU A 116 -2.59 4.11 -4.27
N SER A 117 -3.88 4.00 -3.99
CA SER A 117 -4.37 3.60 -2.67
C SER A 117 -3.90 2.21 -2.26
N VAL A 118 -3.94 1.22 -3.17
CA VAL A 118 -3.46 -0.12 -2.84
C VAL A 118 -1.95 -0.15 -2.64
N LEU A 119 -1.18 0.67 -3.35
CA LEU A 119 0.25 0.82 -3.11
C LEU A 119 0.54 1.36 -1.70
N ASP A 120 -0.21 2.39 -1.27
CA ASP A 120 -0.10 2.93 0.09
C ASP A 120 -0.39 1.86 1.13
N TYR A 121 -1.41 1.05 0.92
CA TYR A 121 -1.72 -0.08 1.79
C TYR A 121 -0.62 -1.14 1.81
N LEU A 122 -0.09 -1.54 0.64
CA LEU A 122 0.98 -2.55 0.55
C LEU A 122 2.25 -2.12 1.28
N GLU A 123 2.55 -0.84 1.31
CA GLU A 123 3.68 -0.28 2.06
C GLU A 123 3.50 -0.40 3.59
N THR A 124 2.28 -0.57 4.09
CA THR A 124 2.01 -0.81 5.51
C THR A 124 2.14 -2.27 5.95
N LEU A 125 2.24 -3.20 5.02
CA LEU A 125 2.31 -4.64 5.30
C LEU A 125 3.77 -5.03 5.66
N HIS A 126 4.02 -5.25 6.94
CA HIS A 126 5.33 -5.65 7.47
C HIS A 126 5.34 -7.10 7.92
#